data_5b9976261e9180f5b4df9aad89b24fd5
#
_entry.id   5b9976261e9180f5b4df9aad89b24fd5
#
_cell.length_a   1.000
_cell.length_b   1.000
_cell.length_c   1.000
_cell.angle_alpha   90.00
_cell.angle_beta   90.00
_cell.angle_gamma   90.00
#
_symmetry.space_group_name_H-M   'P 1'
#
loop_
_entity.id
_entity.type
_entity.pdbx_description
1 polymer ?
#
loop_
_entity_poly.entity_id
_entity_poly.type
_entity_poly.pdbx_seq_one_letter_code
_entity_poly.pdbx_strand_id
1 'polypeptide(L)'
;QNVFKENSRLNLSSLQKNIWNDLTKDLVLAKFQSNATNELLDKDSMYNGVIVTAGTGSGKTLSFYLPALLKIVDSIEKDNDYWTRIIAAYPRVELLRDQFSEAIKQSLLTAKTLKDKNLRPIKIGALYGAIPNRASYEELQKKGWKRNIQNTGWICPVISCPFTNVDLVWLDSDINEKIERLV
;
A
#
# COMPACT_ATOMS: atom_id res chain seq x y z
N GLN A 1 -10.30 24.16 -0.79
CA GLN A 1 -9.65 24.70 -2.01
C GLN A 1 -8.88 23.57 -2.64
N ASN A 2 -9.27 23.19 -3.87
CA ASN A 2 -8.69 22.05 -4.58
C ASN A 2 -7.20 22.27 -4.80
N VAL A 3 -6.36 21.55 -4.09
CA VAL A 3 -4.90 21.49 -4.25
C VAL A 3 -4.50 21.12 -5.69
N PHE A 4 -5.43 20.55 -6.45
CA PHE A 4 -5.30 20.27 -7.88
C PHE A 4 -5.09 21.51 -8.76
N LYS A 5 -5.50 22.71 -8.33
CA LYS A 5 -5.39 23.93 -9.14
C LYS A 5 -3.95 24.43 -9.33
N GLU A 6 -3.02 24.04 -8.46
CA GLU A 6 -1.61 24.45 -8.55
C GLU A 6 -0.73 23.48 -9.34
N ASN A 7 -1.19 22.25 -9.60
CA ASN A 7 -0.42 21.23 -10.31
C ASN A 7 -0.91 20.98 -11.74
N SER A 8 -0.94 22.02 -12.55
CA SER A 8 -1.36 21.97 -13.95
C SER A 8 -0.53 21.07 -14.88
N ARG A 9 0.57 20.46 -14.38
CA ARG A 9 1.47 19.59 -15.15
C ARG A 9 1.07 18.10 -15.13
N LEU A 10 0.29 17.67 -14.15
CA LEU A 10 -0.11 16.26 -14.05
C LEU A 10 -1.41 15.99 -14.80
N ASN A 11 -1.32 15.22 -15.87
CA ASN A 11 -2.49 14.72 -16.59
C ASN A 11 -2.99 13.42 -15.92
N LEU A 12 -3.69 13.57 -14.79
CA LEU A 12 -4.27 12.44 -14.05
C LEU A 12 -5.60 12.00 -14.66
N SER A 13 -5.82 10.68 -14.74
CA SER A 13 -7.12 10.11 -15.11
C SER A 13 -8.20 10.47 -14.08
N SER A 14 -9.48 10.28 -14.45
CA SER A 14 -10.58 10.51 -13.50
C SER A 14 -10.49 9.61 -12.27
N LEU A 15 -10.04 8.36 -12.45
CA LEU A 15 -9.80 7.43 -11.34
C LEU A 15 -8.68 7.92 -10.45
N GLN A 16 -7.54 8.32 -11.00
CA GLN A 16 -6.43 8.86 -10.22
C GLN A 16 -6.83 10.10 -9.42
N LYS A 17 -7.69 10.99 -9.97
CA LYS A 17 -8.21 12.16 -9.25
C LYS A 17 -9.08 11.77 -8.06
N ASN A 18 -9.94 10.76 -8.21
CA ASN A 18 -10.75 10.26 -7.11
C ASN A 18 -9.88 9.65 -6.00
N ILE A 19 -8.91 8.83 -6.38
CA ILE A 19 -7.96 8.22 -5.44
C ILE A 19 -7.09 9.28 -4.74
N TRP A 20 -6.66 10.31 -5.46
CA TRP A 20 -5.98 11.45 -4.85
C TRP A 20 -6.83 12.07 -3.72
N ASN A 21 -8.11 12.32 -3.98
CA ASN A 21 -9.02 12.88 -2.99
C ASN A 21 -9.22 11.93 -1.78
N ASP A 22 -9.34 10.62 -2.03
CA ASP A 22 -9.45 9.63 -0.95
C ASP A 22 -8.22 9.61 -0.04
N LEU A 23 -7.02 9.75 -0.62
CA LEU A 23 -5.75 9.69 0.10
C LEU A 23 -5.40 11.00 0.81
N THR A 24 -5.72 12.13 0.21
CA THR A 24 -5.36 13.45 0.75
C THR A 24 -6.50 14.10 1.51
N LYS A 25 -7.76 13.76 1.19
CA LYS A 25 -8.96 14.44 1.71
C LYS A 25 -8.79 15.97 1.61
N ASP A 26 -8.77 16.65 2.77
CA ASP A 26 -8.61 18.11 2.87
C ASP A 26 -7.15 18.51 3.18
N LEU A 27 -6.19 17.58 3.07
CA LEU A 27 -4.79 17.87 3.36
C LEU A 27 -4.20 18.77 2.27
N VAL A 28 -3.60 19.87 2.68
CA VAL A 28 -2.74 20.68 1.82
C VAL A 28 -1.35 20.03 1.82
N LEU A 29 -0.91 19.56 0.66
CA LEU A 29 0.41 18.98 0.52
C LEU A 29 1.51 20.03 0.76
N ALA A 30 2.53 19.66 1.53
CA ALA A 30 3.73 20.47 1.61
C ALA A 30 4.44 20.53 0.24
N LYS A 31 5.16 21.62 -0.03
CA LYS A 31 5.81 21.85 -1.33
C LYS A 31 6.68 20.67 -1.78
N PHE A 32 7.46 20.07 -0.87
CA PHE A 32 8.30 18.91 -1.20
C PHE A 32 7.50 17.65 -1.55
N GLN A 33 6.32 17.44 -0.92
CA GLN A 33 5.40 16.32 -1.23
C GLN A 33 4.82 16.51 -2.63
N SER A 34 4.36 17.73 -2.93
CA SER A 34 3.83 18.09 -4.24
C SER A 34 4.90 17.94 -5.33
N ASN A 35 6.12 18.45 -5.10
CA ASN A 35 7.21 18.33 -6.05
C ASN A 35 7.59 16.86 -6.30
N ALA A 36 7.75 16.06 -5.23
CA ALA A 36 8.07 14.63 -5.37
C ALA A 36 6.98 13.88 -6.16
N THR A 37 5.70 14.18 -5.89
CA THR A 37 4.58 13.57 -6.60
C THR A 37 4.60 13.94 -8.08
N ASN A 38 4.86 15.21 -8.40
CA ASN A 38 4.93 15.68 -9.78
C ASN A 38 6.06 14.97 -10.54
N GLU A 39 7.27 14.98 -10.00
CA GLU A 39 8.43 14.35 -10.64
C GLU A 39 8.25 12.84 -10.83
N LEU A 40 7.68 12.14 -9.84
CA LEU A 40 7.46 10.70 -9.91
C LEU A 40 6.32 10.31 -10.86
N LEU A 41 5.35 11.18 -11.11
CA LEU A 41 4.22 10.92 -12.02
C LEU A 41 4.44 11.49 -13.42
N ASP A 42 5.40 12.39 -13.58
CA ASP A 42 5.73 12.96 -14.89
C ASP A 42 6.36 11.88 -15.79
N LYS A 43 5.70 11.62 -16.91
CA LYS A 43 6.15 10.64 -17.91
C LYS A 43 7.30 11.17 -18.77
N ASP A 44 7.43 12.48 -18.85
CA ASP A 44 8.43 13.19 -19.64
C ASP A 44 9.64 13.63 -18.77
N SER A 45 9.66 13.18 -17.51
CA SER A 45 10.77 13.48 -16.60
C SER A 45 12.10 12.95 -17.15
N MET A 46 13.10 13.81 -17.21
CA MET A 46 14.46 13.44 -17.61
C MET A 46 15.20 12.65 -16.53
N TYR A 47 14.63 12.54 -15.33
CA TYR A 47 15.28 11.94 -14.18
C TYR A 47 14.89 10.46 -14.01
N ASN A 48 15.90 9.62 -13.75
CA ASN A 48 15.71 8.20 -13.48
C ASN A 48 15.29 7.91 -12.02
N GLY A 49 15.22 8.92 -11.18
CA GLY A 49 14.87 8.77 -9.76
C GLY A 49 14.75 10.11 -9.04
N VAL A 50 14.13 10.07 -7.86
CA VAL A 50 13.89 11.23 -7.01
C VAL A 50 14.43 10.96 -5.61
N ILE A 51 15.20 11.89 -5.07
CA ILE A 51 15.63 11.87 -3.66
C ILE A 51 14.81 12.91 -2.90
N VAL A 52 14.06 12.45 -1.90
CA VAL A 52 13.24 13.31 -1.05
C VAL A 52 13.92 13.53 0.29
N THR A 53 14.30 14.77 0.57
CA THR A 53 14.88 15.19 1.85
C THR A 53 13.92 16.14 2.57
N ALA A 54 13.65 15.87 3.84
CA ALA A 54 12.83 16.73 4.70
C ALA A 54 13.14 16.42 6.17
N GLY A 55 12.83 17.35 7.07
CA GLY A 55 13.00 17.15 8.52
C GLY A 55 12.17 15.97 9.07
N THR A 56 12.49 15.53 10.27
CA THR A 56 11.69 14.51 10.99
C THR A 56 10.28 15.04 11.25
N GLY A 57 9.26 14.16 11.16
CA GLY A 57 7.87 14.55 11.37
C GLY A 57 7.21 15.38 10.25
N SER A 58 7.92 15.65 9.15
CA SER A 58 7.41 16.49 8.06
C SER A 58 6.40 15.80 7.12
N GLY A 59 6.06 14.54 7.35
CA GLY A 59 5.15 13.77 6.46
C GLY A 59 5.81 13.26 5.18
N LYS A 60 7.10 12.90 5.23
CA LYS A 60 7.82 12.30 4.08
C LYS A 60 7.13 11.08 3.49
N THR A 61 6.47 10.30 4.32
CA THR A 61 5.78 9.07 3.91
C THR A 61 4.79 9.32 2.77
N LEU A 62 4.01 10.38 2.84
CA LEU A 62 3.04 10.72 1.80
C LEU A 62 3.71 11.10 0.48
N SER A 63 4.93 11.65 0.48
CA SER A 63 5.64 12.03 -0.74
C SER A 63 6.03 10.87 -1.66
N PHE A 64 6.03 9.63 -1.14
CA PHE A 64 6.25 8.43 -1.96
C PHE A 64 5.03 7.50 -2.01
N TYR A 65 4.18 7.43 -0.98
CA TYR A 65 2.95 6.63 -1.07
C TYR A 65 1.95 7.21 -2.06
N LEU A 66 1.73 8.52 -2.06
CA LEU A 66 0.77 9.15 -2.95
C LEU A 66 1.08 8.85 -4.43
N PRO A 67 2.28 9.16 -4.96
CA PRO A 67 2.60 8.85 -6.36
C PRO A 67 2.65 7.33 -6.62
N ALA A 68 3.10 6.52 -5.65
CA ALA A 68 3.12 5.07 -5.79
C ALA A 68 1.72 4.49 -5.98
N LEU A 69 0.77 4.86 -5.12
CA LEU A 69 -0.61 4.39 -5.21
C LEU A 69 -1.31 4.89 -6.48
N LEU A 70 -1.06 6.13 -6.91
CA LEU A 70 -1.58 6.66 -8.16
C LEU A 70 -1.03 5.92 -9.40
N LYS A 71 0.25 5.48 -9.37
CA LYS A 71 0.81 4.62 -10.42
C LYS A 71 0.22 3.21 -10.40
N ILE A 72 0.01 2.62 -9.22
CA ILE A 72 -0.64 1.32 -9.09
C ILE A 72 -2.05 1.37 -9.66
N VAL A 73 -2.83 2.40 -9.33
CA VAL A 73 -4.20 2.57 -9.78
C VAL A 73 -4.28 2.77 -11.31
N ASP A 74 -3.42 3.61 -11.89
CA ASP A 74 -3.30 3.75 -13.36
C ASP A 74 -2.99 2.41 -14.04
N SER A 75 -2.16 1.61 -13.39
CA SER A 75 -1.80 0.29 -13.89
C SER A 75 -2.96 -0.72 -13.77
N ILE A 76 -3.75 -0.68 -12.67
CA ILE A 76 -4.93 -1.52 -12.48
C ILE A 76 -6.03 -1.16 -13.49
N GLU A 77 -6.20 0.11 -13.81
CA GLU A 77 -7.17 0.59 -14.81
C GLU A 77 -6.88 0.04 -16.21
N LYS A 78 -5.58 -0.17 -16.54
CA LYS A 78 -5.13 -0.69 -17.84
C LYS A 78 -5.05 -2.20 -17.89
N ASP A 79 -4.65 -2.82 -16.79
CA ASP A 79 -4.38 -4.25 -16.66
C ASP A 79 -4.78 -4.72 -15.27
N ASN A 80 -5.87 -5.48 -15.19
CA ASN A 80 -6.45 -5.94 -13.94
C ASN A 80 -5.73 -7.17 -13.35
N ASP A 81 -4.67 -7.67 -13.98
CA ASP A 81 -3.90 -8.82 -13.53
C ASP A 81 -3.04 -8.52 -12.30
N TYR A 82 -2.81 -9.55 -11.48
CA TYR A 82 -1.99 -9.45 -10.28
C TYR A 82 -0.52 -9.72 -10.58
N TRP A 83 0.30 -8.68 -10.52
CA TRP A 83 1.76 -8.77 -10.50
C TRP A 83 2.35 -7.63 -9.67
N THR A 84 3.60 -7.75 -9.25
CA THR A 84 4.27 -6.78 -8.40
C THR A 84 4.55 -5.50 -9.20
N ARG A 85 3.89 -4.42 -8.83
CA ARG A 85 4.00 -3.12 -9.51
C ARG A 85 5.00 -2.18 -8.83
N ILE A 86 5.12 -2.28 -7.51
CA ILE A 86 6.02 -1.44 -6.70
C ILE A 86 6.69 -2.30 -5.65
N ILE A 87 7.98 -2.05 -5.45
CA ILE A 87 8.77 -2.63 -4.36
C ILE A 87 9.27 -1.49 -3.48
N ALA A 88 8.99 -1.58 -2.17
CA ALA A 88 9.51 -0.67 -1.16
C ALA A 88 10.49 -1.41 -0.26
N ALA A 89 11.71 -0.91 -0.14
CA ALA A 89 12.75 -1.50 0.69
C ALA A 89 13.03 -0.61 1.92
N TYR A 90 13.11 -1.23 3.09
CA TYR A 90 13.36 -0.54 4.36
C TYR A 90 14.57 -1.15 5.07
N PRO A 91 15.47 -0.33 5.62
CA PRO A 91 16.74 -0.82 6.19
C PRO A 91 16.58 -1.50 7.56
N ARG A 92 15.41 -1.34 8.21
CA ARG A 92 15.12 -1.90 9.53
C ARG A 92 13.73 -2.52 9.58
N VAL A 93 13.59 -3.62 10.33
CA VAL A 93 12.33 -4.37 10.46
C VAL A 93 11.25 -3.52 11.13
N GLU A 94 11.60 -2.74 12.16
CA GLU A 94 10.66 -1.86 12.86
C GLU A 94 10.06 -0.83 11.90
N LEU A 95 10.91 -0.17 11.10
CA LEU A 95 10.46 0.78 10.09
C LEU A 95 9.60 0.10 9.02
N LEU A 96 9.95 -1.13 8.60
CA LEU A 96 9.15 -1.90 7.66
C LEU A 96 7.75 -2.18 8.23
N ARG A 97 7.64 -2.59 9.51
CA ARG A 97 6.35 -2.86 10.16
C ARG A 97 5.47 -1.62 10.21
N ASP A 98 6.03 -0.48 10.61
CA ASP A 98 5.30 0.79 10.66
C ASP A 98 4.83 1.20 9.26
N GLN A 99 5.70 1.11 8.28
CA GLN A 99 5.39 1.45 6.90
C GLN A 99 4.44 0.45 6.24
N PHE A 100 4.50 -0.83 6.60
CA PHE A 100 3.54 -1.83 6.13
C PHE A 100 2.14 -1.55 6.65
N SER A 101 2.01 -1.20 7.93
CA SER A 101 0.73 -0.77 8.52
C SER A 101 0.18 0.47 7.81
N GLU A 102 1.02 1.46 7.54
CA GLU A 102 0.62 2.66 6.81
C GLU A 102 0.21 2.37 5.37
N ALA A 103 0.95 1.49 4.67
CA ALA A 103 0.61 1.06 3.32
C ALA A 103 -0.78 0.39 3.25
N ILE A 104 -1.09 -0.49 4.21
CA ILE A 104 -2.41 -1.11 4.33
C ILE A 104 -3.48 -0.05 4.56
N LYS A 105 -3.25 0.88 5.49
CA LYS A 105 -4.18 1.97 5.78
C LYS A 105 -4.47 2.80 4.52
N GLN A 106 -3.45 3.19 3.80
CA GLN A 106 -3.59 3.96 2.56
C GLN A 106 -4.33 3.17 1.48
N SER A 107 -4.04 1.87 1.32
CA SER A 107 -4.75 1.03 0.35
C SER A 107 -6.23 0.85 0.68
N LEU A 108 -6.57 0.73 1.95
CA LEU A 108 -7.97 0.62 2.40
C LEU A 108 -8.77 1.91 2.12
N LEU A 109 -8.14 3.09 2.17
CA LEU A 109 -8.80 4.34 1.78
C LEU A 109 -9.22 4.34 0.30
N THR A 110 -8.51 3.62 -0.56
CA THR A 110 -8.82 3.53 -1.99
C THR A 110 -9.85 2.45 -2.33
N ALA A 111 -10.12 1.53 -1.39
CA ALA A 111 -10.89 0.30 -1.66
C ALA A 111 -12.30 0.56 -2.17
N LYS A 112 -13.00 1.55 -1.61
CA LYS A 112 -14.37 1.91 -2.04
C LYS A 112 -14.36 2.41 -3.49
N THR A 113 -13.50 3.36 -3.82
CA THR A 113 -13.41 3.93 -5.16
C THR A 113 -13.07 2.88 -6.22
N LEU A 114 -12.15 1.95 -5.92
CA LEU A 114 -11.83 0.84 -6.81
C LEU A 114 -13.03 -0.11 -7.00
N LYS A 115 -13.71 -0.47 -5.91
CA LYS A 115 -14.92 -1.31 -5.95
C LYS A 115 -16.03 -0.68 -6.79
N ASP A 116 -16.29 0.61 -6.61
CA ASP A 116 -17.33 1.35 -7.34
C ASP A 116 -17.03 1.42 -8.86
N LYS A 117 -15.77 1.25 -9.24
CA LYS A 117 -15.30 1.14 -10.64
C LYS A 117 -15.17 -0.30 -11.14
N ASN A 118 -15.60 -1.28 -10.35
CA ASN A 118 -15.46 -2.72 -10.64
C ASN A 118 -14.00 -3.14 -10.90
N LEU A 119 -13.07 -2.52 -10.19
CA LEU A 119 -11.65 -2.82 -10.26
C LEU A 119 -11.22 -3.61 -9.02
N ARG A 120 -10.17 -4.42 -9.17
CA ARG A 120 -9.61 -5.18 -8.06
C ARG A 120 -8.99 -4.29 -6.97
N PRO A 121 -8.99 -4.73 -5.70
CA PRO A 121 -8.29 -4.01 -4.65
C PRO A 121 -6.76 -4.05 -4.85
N ILE A 122 -6.07 -3.10 -4.20
CA ILE A 122 -4.62 -3.14 -4.09
C ILE A 122 -4.25 -4.24 -3.10
N LYS A 123 -3.40 -5.18 -3.52
CA LYS A 123 -2.81 -6.19 -2.61
C LYS A 123 -1.43 -5.71 -2.18
N ILE A 124 -1.14 -5.87 -0.89
CA ILE A 124 0.14 -5.51 -0.29
C ILE A 124 0.70 -6.73 0.40
N GLY A 125 1.96 -7.05 0.11
CA GLY A 125 2.71 -8.09 0.78
C GLY A 125 3.95 -7.52 1.47
N ALA A 126 4.48 -8.23 2.45
CA ALA A 126 5.74 -7.91 3.09
C ALA A 126 6.62 -9.17 3.14
N LEU A 127 7.93 -8.99 2.98
CA LEU A 127 8.90 -10.09 3.04
C LEU A 127 9.97 -9.75 4.08
N TYR A 128 9.96 -10.44 5.21
CA TYR A 128 10.99 -10.37 6.26
C TYR A 128 10.85 -11.54 7.25
N GLY A 129 11.79 -11.69 8.21
CA GLY A 129 11.97 -12.89 9.01
C GLY A 129 10.76 -13.49 9.72
N ALA A 130 9.77 -12.68 10.13
CA ALA A 130 8.55 -13.16 10.80
C ALA A 130 7.42 -13.58 9.83
N ILE A 131 7.57 -13.29 8.54
CA ILE A 131 6.60 -13.70 7.53
C ILE A 131 6.89 -15.14 7.09
N PRO A 132 5.87 -15.99 6.92
CA PRO A 132 6.05 -17.32 6.37
C PRO A 132 6.50 -17.26 4.91
N ASN A 133 7.41 -18.15 4.52
CA ASN A 133 7.89 -18.23 3.14
C ASN A 133 6.89 -18.93 2.21
N ARG A 134 5.98 -19.72 2.79
CA ARG A 134 4.94 -20.50 2.10
C ARG A 134 3.62 -20.37 2.85
N ALA A 135 2.52 -20.45 2.12
CA ALA A 135 1.18 -20.43 2.68
C ALA A 135 0.77 -21.86 3.12
N SER A 136 1.49 -22.45 4.07
CA SER A 136 1.19 -23.75 4.67
C SER A 136 1.01 -23.64 6.17
N TYR A 137 0.21 -24.53 6.76
CA TYR A 137 -0.04 -24.55 8.21
C TYR A 137 1.26 -24.81 9.00
N GLU A 138 2.11 -25.67 8.50
CA GLU A 138 3.41 -25.98 9.11
C GLU A 138 4.30 -24.73 9.17
N GLU A 139 4.41 -23.98 8.08
CA GLU A 139 5.23 -22.78 8.02
C GLU A 139 4.67 -21.66 8.92
N LEU A 140 3.36 -21.50 8.99
CA LEU A 140 2.70 -20.56 9.89
C LEU A 140 3.05 -20.88 11.37
N GLN A 141 2.92 -22.14 11.77
CA GLN A 141 3.27 -22.58 13.13
C GLN A 141 4.76 -22.37 13.43
N LYS A 142 5.65 -22.74 12.51
CA LYS A 142 7.09 -22.54 12.63
C LYS A 142 7.47 -21.05 12.80
N LYS A 143 6.73 -20.15 12.17
CA LYS A 143 6.90 -18.70 12.33
C LYS A 143 6.18 -18.12 13.56
N GLY A 144 5.59 -18.95 14.40
CA GLY A 144 4.95 -18.54 15.65
C GLY A 144 3.57 -17.92 15.49
N TRP A 145 2.93 -18.08 14.33
CA TRP A 145 1.56 -17.65 14.14
C TRP A 145 0.61 -18.51 14.97
N LYS A 146 -0.42 -17.91 15.54
CA LYS A 146 -1.39 -18.58 16.43
C LYS A 146 -2.77 -18.61 15.77
N ARG A 147 -3.54 -19.64 16.11
CA ARG A 147 -4.96 -19.71 15.72
C ARG A 147 -5.76 -18.61 16.42
N ASN A 148 -6.73 -18.04 15.73
CA ASN A 148 -7.71 -17.14 16.34
C ASN A 148 -8.67 -17.95 17.24
N ILE A 149 -9.41 -17.24 18.10
CA ILE A 149 -10.33 -17.86 19.09
C ILE A 149 -11.38 -18.74 18.41
N GLN A 150 -11.89 -18.32 17.26
CA GLN A 150 -12.91 -19.05 16.49
C GLN A 150 -12.33 -20.25 15.72
N ASN A 151 -11.03 -20.44 15.75
CA ASN A 151 -10.31 -21.49 15.01
C ASN A 151 -10.59 -21.49 13.48
N THR A 152 -10.82 -20.31 12.92
CA THR A 152 -11.14 -20.10 11.48
C THR A 152 -9.98 -19.52 10.66
N GLY A 153 -8.88 -19.19 11.33
CA GLY A 153 -7.71 -18.59 10.68
C GLY A 153 -6.55 -18.35 11.64
N TRP A 154 -5.52 -17.70 11.15
CA TRP A 154 -4.25 -17.46 11.82
C TRP A 154 -4.02 -15.99 12.09
N ILE A 155 -3.74 -15.64 13.34
CA ILE A 155 -3.44 -14.26 13.76
C ILE A 155 -2.08 -13.85 13.19
N CYS A 156 -2.06 -12.73 12.49
CA CYS A 156 -0.81 -12.13 12.02
C CYS A 156 -0.04 -11.53 13.21
N PRO A 157 1.15 -12.03 13.58
CA PRO A 157 1.89 -11.51 14.73
C PRO A 157 2.63 -10.20 14.41
N VAL A 158 2.52 -9.73 13.19
CA VAL A 158 3.36 -8.66 12.65
C VAL A 158 2.71 -7.31 12.77
N ILE A 159 1.43 -7.23 12.44
CA ILE A 159 0.63 -6.00 12.43
C ILE A 159 -0.80 -6.28 12.88
N SER A 160 -1.42 -5.24 13.44
CA SER A 160 -2.86 -5.17 13.71
C SER A 160 -3.54 -4.25 12.70
N CYS A 161 -4.86 -4.23 12.70
CA CYS A 161 -5.63 -3.32 11.87
C CYS A 161 -5.26 -1.86 12.18
N PRO A 162 -4.85 -1.06 11.19
CA PRO A 162 -4.38 0.31 11.43
C PRO A 162 -5.48 1.30 11.88
N PHE A 163 -6.77 0.89 11.81
CA PHE A 163 -7.90 1.73 12.23
C PHE A 163 -8.45 1.35 13.60
N THR A 164 -8.47 0.05 13.92
CA THR A 164 -9.14 -0.48 15.11
C THR A 164 -8.19 -1.13 16.10
N ASN A 165 -6.93 -1.31 15.71
CA ASN A 165 -5.90 -2.02 16.47
C ASN A 165 -6.27 -3.47 16.85
N VAL A 166 -7.23 -4.08 16.12
CA VAL A 166 -7.61 -5.49 16.27
C VAL A 166 -6.66 -6.37 15.47
N ASP A 167 -6.48 -7.61 15.90
CA ASP A 167 -5.67 -8.58 15.19
C ASP A 167 -6.17 -8.80 13.76
N LEU A 168 -5.22 -8.82 12.81
CA LEU A 168 -5.49 -9.25 11.46
C LEU A 168 -5.37 -10.77 11.38
N VAL A 169 -6.35 -11.40 10.75
CA VAL A 169 -6.43 -12.86 10.64
C VAL A 169 -6.38 -13.27 9.18
N TRP A 170 -5.46 -14.17 8.83
CA TRP A 170 -5.52 -14.91 7.58
C TRP A 170 -6.50 -16.06 7.76
N LEU A 171 -7.59 -16.06 7.02
CA LEU A 171 -8.57 -17.12 7.09
C LEU A 171 -8.02 -18.41 6.44
N ASP A 172 -8.48 -19.56 6.90
CA ASP A 172 -8.11 -20.84 6.30
C ASP A 172 -8.49 -20.90 4.82
N SER A 173 -9.59 -20.22 4.43
CA SER A 173 -10.00 -20.08 3.04
C SER A 173 -8.99 -19.31 2.17
N ASP A 174 -8.16 -18.46 2.78
CA ASP A 174 -7.17 -17.64 2.08
C ASP A 174 -5.85 -18.39 1.89
N ILE A 175 -5.70 -19.56 2.52
CA ILE A 175 -4.50 -20.38 2.47
C ILE A 175 -4.70 -21.51 1.46
N ASN A 176 -3.92 -21.49 0.39
CA ASN A 176 -3.94 -22.54 -0.61
C ASN A 176 -2.65 -23.37 -0.55
N GLU A 177 -2.66 -24.45 0.25
CA GLU A 177 -1.51 -25.31 0.42
C GLU A 177 -1.05 -26.03 -0.85
N LYS A 178 -1.95 -26.25 -1.82
CA LYS A 178 -1.60 -26.93 -3.08
C LYS A 178 -0.66 -26.09 -3.95
N ILE A 179 -0.80 -24.77 -3.87
CA ILE A 179 0.05 -23.83 -4.62
C ILE A 179 0.97 -23.03 -3.70
N GLU A 180 0.97 -23.33 -2.41
CA GLU A 180 1.82 -22.73 -1.37
C GLU A 180 1.81 -21.20 -1.38
N ARG A 181 0.67 -20.58 -1.65
CA ARG A 181 0.49 -19.13 -1.64
C ARG A 181 -0.87 -18.73 -1.07
N LEU A 182 -0.95 -17.48 -0.62
CA LEU A 182 -2.22 -16.87 -0.25
C LEU A 182 -3.05 -16.54 -1.49
N VAL A 183 -4.34 -16.70 -1.38
CA VAL A 183 -5.32 -16.45 -2.45
C VAL A 183 -6.05 -15.12 -2.17
#